data_f97da76f40a495107450a34e4d6d7faa
#
_entry.id   f97da76f40a495107450a34e4d6d7faa
#
_cell.length_a   1.000
_cell.length_b   1.000
_cell.length_c   1.000
_cell.angle_alpha   90.00
_cell.angle_beta   90.00
_cell.angle_gamma   90.00
#
_symmetry.space_group_name_H-M   'P 1'
#
loop_
_entity.id
_entity.type
_entity.pdbx_description
1 polymer ?
#
loop_
_entity_poly.entity_id
_entity_poly.type
_entity_poly.pdbx_seq_one_letter_code
_entity_poly.pdbx_strand_id
1 'polypeptide(L)' 'MALGHCLYEGQFVQNEKTGFGRFMYPYFDGEDFVTKVEQGIFRDGELVTQIKIK' A
#
# COMPACT_ATOMS: atom_id res chain seq x y z
N MET A 1 -2.35 -21.80 -2.24
CA MET A 1 -1.85 -20.84 -1.29
C MET A 1 -1.65 -19.48 -1.92
N ALA A 2 -2.20 -18.50 -1.34
CA ALA A 2 -2.13 -17.19 -1.95
C ALA A 2 -0.90 -16.46 -1.42
N LEU A 3 0.05 -16.27 -2.32
CA LEU A 3 1.19 -15.46 -2.02
C LEU A 3 0.91 -14.12 -2.60
N GLY A 4 0.31 -13.28 -2.21
CA GLY A 4 0.10 -12.08 -2.94
C GLY A 4 -1.10 -11.33 -2.47
N HIS A 5 -1.24 -11.24 -1.18
CA HIS A 5 -2.30 -10.43 -0.65
C HIS A 5 -1.85 -8.99 -0.58
N CYS A 6 -2.55 -8.15 -1.30
CA CYS A 6 -2.38 -6.72 -1.14
C CYS A 6 -3.33 -6.27 -0.05
N LEU A 7 -2.81 -5.52 0.89
CA LEU A 7 -3.61 -5.03 2.01
C LEU A 7 -3.50 -3.53 2.10
N TYR A 8 -4.64 -2.88 2.16
CA TYR A 8 -4.68 -1.44 2.36
C TYR A 8 -5.33 -1.14 3.69
N GLU A 9 -4.67 -0.33 4.50
CA GLU A 9 -5.20 0.15 5.77
C GLU A 9 -5.25 1.66 5.72
N GLY A 10 -6.43 2.22 5.77
CA GLY A 10 -6.55 3.66 5.72
C GLY A 10 -7.98 4.05 5.44
N GLN A 11 -8.14 5.24 4.90
CA GLN A 11 -9.45 5.80 4.68
C GLN A 11 -9.95 5.47 3.29
N PHE A 12 -11.24 5.22 3.21
CA PHE A 12 -11.92 4.99 1.95
C PHE A 12 -13.07 5.98 1.81
N VAL A 13 -13.23 6.51 0.62
CA VAL A 13 -14.38 7.32 0.28
C VAL A 13 -14.90 6.79 -1.04
N GLN A 14 -16.15 6.34 -1.07
CA GLN A 14 -16.78 5.80 -2.27
C GLN A 14 -15.93 4.70 -2.88
N ASN A 15 -15.46 3.80 -2.03
CA ASN A 15 -14.67 2.64 -2.44
C ASN A 15 -13.29 2.98 -3.00
N GLU A 16 -12.83 4.19 -2.79
CA GLU A 16 -11.49 4.57 -3.23
C GLU A 16 -10.64 4.98 -2.06
N LYS A 17 -9.35 4.65 -2.17
CA LYS A 17 -8.39 5.02 -1.15
C LYS A 17 -8.26 6.53 -1.13
N THR A 18 -8.40 7.11 0.04
CA THR A 18 -8.41 8.55 0.17
C THR A 18 -7.79 8.92 1.52
N GLY A 19 -6.98 9.99 1.53
CA GLY A 19 -6.40 10.44 2.76
C GLY A 19 -5.21 9.60 3.17
N PHE A 20 -4.89 9.61 4.44
CA PHE A 20 -3.73 8.90 4.94
C PHE A 20 -4.00 7.40 4.95
N GLY A 21 -3.07 6.64 4.41
CA GLY A 21 -3.22 5.20 4.38
C GLY A 21 -1.90 4.50 4.21
N ARG A 22 -1.95 3.20 4.36
CA ARG A 22 -0.80 2.33 4.21
C ARG A 22 -1.18 1.17 3.31
N PHE A 23 -0.42 0.95 2.28
CA PHE A 23 -0.64 -0.13 1.34
C PHE A 23 0.53 -1.09 1.40
N MET A 24 0.24 -2.35 1.64
CA MET A 24 1.25 -3.37 1.76
C MET A 24 1.04 -4.42 0.67
N TYR A 25 2.13 -4.87 0.08
CA TYR A 25 2.04 -5.87 -0.97
C TYR A 25 3.31 -6.70 -0.99
N PRO A 26 3.20 -7.95 -1.44
CA PRO A 26 4.38 -8.80 -1.57
C PRO A 26 5.18 -8.42 -2.81
N TYR A 27 6.46 -8.55 -2.69
CA TYR A 27 7.35 -8.24 -3.79
C TYR A 27 8.45 -9.30 -3.83
N PHE A 28 8.70 -9.85 -5.00
CA PHE A 28 9.75 -10.84 -5.18
C PHE A 28 11.00 -10.14 -5.70
N ASP A 29 12.07 -10.20 -4.92
CA ASP A 29 13.27 -9.46 -5.28
C ASP A 29 14.30 -10.32 -6.01
N GLY A 30 13.90 -11.51 -6.43
CA GLY A 30 14.79 -12.40 -7.13
C GLY A 30 15.24 -13.58 -6.30
N GLU A 31 15.20 -13.47 -5.01
CA GLU A 31 15.56 -14.55 -4.11
C GLU A 31 14.46 -14.88 -3.13
N ASP A 32 13.85 -13.86 -2.58
CA ASP A 32 12.84 -14.03 -1.57
C ASP A 32 11.70 -13.07 -1.77
N PHE A 33 10.57 -13.40 -1.15
CA PHE A 33 9.47 -12.47 -1.08
C PHE A 33 9.65 -11.57 0.11
N VAL A 34 9.46 -10.28 -0.12
CA VAL A 34 9.48 -9.29 0.93
C VAL A 34 8.18 -8.52 0.89
N THR A 35 7.83 -7.92 2.00
CA THR A 35 6.64 -7.09 2.06
C THR A 35 7.04 -5.65 1.84
N LYS A 36 6.48 -5.06 0.80
CA LYS A 36 6.69 -3.64 0.52
C LYS A 36 5.56 -2.85 1.14
N VAL A 37 5.88 -1.68 1.63
CA VAL A 37 4.90 -0.81 2.27
C VAL A 37 4.97 0.56 1.63
N GLU A 38 3.83 1.06 1.18
CA GLU A 38 3.71 2.42 0.69
C GLU A 38 2.75 3.15 1.61
N GLN A 39 3.23 4.19 2.23
CA GLN A 39 2.47 4.93 3.21
C GLN A 39 2.49 6.40 2.86
N GLY A 40 1.35 7.03 2.99
CA GLY A 40 1.26 8.45 2.68
C GLY A 40 -0.16 8.86 2.44
N ILE A 41 -0.32 9.87 1.59
CA ILE A 41 -1.63 10.42 1.27
C ILE A 41 -2.07 9.87 -0.07
N PHE A 42 -3.26 9.32 -0.08
CA PHE A 42 -3.86 8.76 -1.29
C PHE A 42 -4.96 9.69 -1.79
N ARG A 43 -5.10 9.72 -3.10
CA ARG A 43 -6.14 10.51 -3.73
C ARG A 43 -6.58 9.77 -4.98
N ASP A 44 -7.89 9.54 -5.09
CA ASP A 44 -8.46 8.84 -6.24
C ASP A 44 -7.81 7.47 -6.43
N GLY A 45 -7.48 6.81 -5.32
CA GLY A 45 -6.90 5.50 -5.37
C GLY A 45 -5.41 5.47 -5.59
N GLU A 46 -4.78 6.61 -5.71
CA GLU A 46 -3.34 6.68 -6.01
C GLU A 46 -2.59 7.37 -4.88
N LEU A 47 -1.36 6.93 -4.70
CA LEU A 47 -0.49 7.54 -3.72
C LEU A 47 0.09 8.82 -4.31
N VAL A 48 -0.32 9.97 -3.75
CA VAL A 48 0.13 11.26 -4.28
C VAL A 48 1.23 11.86 -3.44
N THR A 49 1.33 11.48 -2.18
CA THR A 49 2.38 11.98 -1.31
C THR A 49 2.87 10.82 -0.47
N GLN A 50 4.12 10.46 -0.64
CA GLN A 50 4.68 9.34 0.09
C GLN A 50 5.34 9.84 1.37
N ILE A 51 5.01 9.19 2.48
CA ILE A 51 5.61 9.48 3.76
C ILE A 51 6.48 8.31 4.13
N LYS A 52 7.76 8.55 4.28
CA LYS A 52 8.67 7.47 4.61
C LYS A 52 8.71 7.25 6.11
N ILE A 53 8.73 5.98 6.47
CA ILE A 53 8.89 5.61 7.86
C ILE A 53 10.37 5.32 8.08
N LYS A 54 10.92 5.90 9.08
CA LYS A 54 12.31 5.60 9.41
C LYS A 54 12.42 4.36 10.24
#